data_160a95ea6f6b24088bd05fffaea603b8
#
_entry.id   160a95ea6f6b24088bd05fffaea603b8
#
_cell.length_a   1.000
_cell.length_b   1.000
_cell.length_c   1.000
_cell.angle_alpha   90.00
_cell.angle_beta   90.00
_cell.angle_gamma   90.00
#
_symmetry.space_group_name_H-M   'P 1'
#
loop_
_entity.id
_entity.type
_entity.pdbx_description
1 polymer ?
#
loop_
_entity_poly.entity_id
_entity_poly.type
_entity_poly.pdbx_seq_one_letter_code
_entity_poly.pdbx_strand_id
1 'polypeptide(L)'
;MSIIKRMALAIAVILALAAGFYFFYWQNTPAYAAGEIQQAVQKKDYPLFQKRVDMRRVYSSAVDDVLSELSADGTAEHRLAASLIKGLKPQIVDELIRQTERKFKNDEASEKSVLDQPVKALTAYVGSSALSLTDIFDVTEKDGIATAGIKLHDNKLGKDFVWRVQMEKDPSGLWCATKVINLREYLEERKNLLKKAATP
;
A
#
# COMPACT_ATOMS: atom_id res chain seq x y z
N MET A 1 -25.45 11.21 -49.94
CA MET A 1 -25.16 10.23 -48.90
C MET A 1 -26.53 9.68 -48.44
N SER A 2 -26.80 8.38 -48.57
CA SER A 2 -28.09 7.80 -48.24
C SER A 2 -28.44 7.99 -46.76
N ILE A 3 -29.70 8.10 -46.42
CA ILE A 3 -30.19 8.24 -45.01
C ILE A 3 -29.58 7.15 -44.10
N ILE A 4 -29.47 5.92 -44.62
CA ILE A 4 -28.86 4.78 -43.94
C ILE A 4 -27.41 5.07 -43.54
N LYS A 5 -26.60 5.69 -44.45
CA LYS A 5 -25.20 6.03 -44.12
C LYS A 5 -25.09 7.12 -43.05
N ARG A 6 -26.03 8.08 -43.03
CA ARG A 6 -26.10 9.12 -41.99
C ARG A 6 -26.48 8.55 -40.66
N MET A 7 -27.45 7.63 -40.63
CA MET A 7 -27.84 6.94 -39.39
C MET A 7 -26.70 6.06 -38.83
N ALA A 8 -26.04 5.29 -39.70
CA ALA A 8 -24.90 4.46 -39.28
C ALA A 8 -23.76 5.30 -38.69
N LEU A 9 -23.48 6.47 -39.31
CA LEU A 9 -22.45 7.40 -38.78
C LEU A 9 -22.87 7.96 -37.43
N ALA A 10 -24.12 8.36 -37.25
CA ALA A 10 -24.61 8.88 -35.95
C ALA A 10 -24.52 7.83 -34.85
N ILE A 11 -24.90 6.59 -35.13
CA ILE A 11 -24.77 5.48 -34.16
C ILE A 11 -23.30 5.24 -33.80
N ALA A 12 -22.38 5.22 -34.77
CA ALA A 12 -20.95 5.03 -34.53
C ALA A 12 -20.37 6.14 -33.64
N VAL A 13 -20.78 7.40 -33.85
CA VAL A 13 -20.35 8.54 -33.03
C VAL A 13 -20.88 8.41 -31.58
N ILE A 14 -22.15 8.04 -31.41
CA ILE A 14 -22.75 7.84 -30.08
C ILE A 14 -22.04 6.71 -29.35
N LEU A 15 -21.76 5.59 -30.00
CA LEU A 15 -21.02 4.47 -29.41
C LEU A 15 -19.59 4.87 -29.03
N ALA A 16 -18.91 5.64 -29.87
CA ALA A 16 -17.56 6.14 -29.59
C ALA A 16 -17.57 7.10 -28.39
N LEU A 17 -18.53 8.00 -28.28
CA LEU A 17 -18.69 8.90 -27.14
C LEU A 17 -19.04 8.15 -25.86
N ALA A 18 -19.93 7.16 -25.94
CA ALA A 18 -20.28 6.32 -24.80
C ALA A 18 -19.10 5.48 -24.30
N ALA A 19 -18.34 4.89 -25.21
CA ALA A 19 -17.11 4.15 -24.87
C ALA A 19 -16.06 5.06 -24.27
N GLY A 20 -15.84 6.25 -24.84
CA GLY A 20 -14.91 7.25 -24.30
C GLY A 20 -15.30 7.72 -22.92
N PHE A 21 -16.59 8.03 -22.70
CA PHE A 21 -17.12 8.43 -21.40
C PHE A 21 -16.98 7.28 -20.36
N TYR A 22 -17.36 6.05 -20.72
CA TYR A 22 -17.21 4.89 -19.86
C TYR A 22 -15.76 4.64 -19.48
N PHE A 23 -14.83 4.71 -20.44
CA PHE A 23 -13.40 4.52 -20.20
C PHE A 23 -12.85 5.63 -19.29
N PHE A 24 -13.24 6.89 -19.53
CA PHE A 24 -12.80 8.01 -18.70
C PHE A 24 -13.36 7.93 -17.27
N TYR A 25 -14.63 7.53 -17.13
CA TYR A 25 -15.25 7.32 -15.81
C TYR A 25 -14.56 6.18 -15.04
N TRP A 26 -14.32 5.05 -15.73
CA TRP A 26 -13.68 3.88 -15.12
C TRP A 26 -12.28 4.19 -14.59
N GLN A 27 -11.46 4.93 -15.34
CA GLN A 27 -10.10 5.32 -14.94
C GLN A 27 -10.05 6.20 -13.67
N ASN A 28 -11.16 6.88 -13.34
CA ASN A 28 -11.29 7.72 -12.16
C ASN A 28 -11.94 6.99 -10.97
N THR A 29 -12.02 5.68 -11.00
CA THR A 29 -12.55 4.88 -9.87
C THR A 29 -11.44 4.39 -8.95
N PRO A 30 -11.73 4.17 -7.65
CA PRO A 30 -10.76 3.57 -6.74
C PRO A 30 -10.40 2.13 -7.13
N ALA A 31 -11.33 1.39 -7.73
CA ALA A 31 -11.09 0.03 -8.23
C ALA A 31 -10.04 0.02 -9.35
N TYR A 32 -10.10 0.99 -10.27
CA TYR A 32 -9.07 1.14 -11.30
C TYR A 32 -7.70 1.45 -10.69
N ALA A 33 -7.65 2.40 -9.74
CA ALA A 33 -6.42 2.75 -9.05
C ALA A 33 -5.81 1.56 -8.28
N ALA A 34 -6.64 0.76 -7.61
CA ALA A 34 -6.22 -0.47 -6.94
C ALA A 34 -5.63 -1.49 -7.93
N GLY A 35 -6.25 -1.66 -9.11
CA GLY A 35 -5.73 -2.49 -10.20
C GLY A 35 -4.38 -1.99 -10.72
N GLU A 36 -4.19 -0.66 -10.85
CA GLU A 36 -2.90 -0.09 -11.24
C GLU A 36 -1.81 -0.31 -10.16
N ILE A 37 -2.15 -0.27 -8.87
CA ILE A 37 -1.21 -0.63 -7.78
C ILE A 37 -0.78 -2.08 -7.92
N GLN A 38 -1.72 -3.01 -8.13
CA GLN A 38 -1.42 -4.43 -8.33
C GLN A 38 -0.52 -4.64 -9.55
N GLN A 39 -0.85 -4.01 -10.67
CA GLN A 39 -0.05 -4.07 -11.89
C GLN A 39 1.36 -3.50 -11.67
N ALA A 40 1.49 -2.36 -10.97
CA ALA A 40 2.76 -1.73 -10.69
C ALA A 40 3.68 -2.66 -9.87
N VAL A 41 3.13 -3.32 -8.85
CA VAL A 41 3.90 -4.31 -8.05
C VAL A 41 4.33 -5.50 -8.89
N GLN A 42 3.41 -6.08 -9.69
CA GLN A 42 3.70 -7.25 -10.52
C GLN A 42 4.75 -6.98 -11.61
N LYS A 43 4.68 -5.79 -12.24
CA LYS A 43 5.59 -5.38 -13.33
C LYS A 43 6.83 -4.64 -12.85
N LYS A 44 6.95 -4.38 -11.53
CA LYS A 44 7.99 -3.55 -10.93
C LYS A 44 8.05 -2.14 -11.54
N ASP A 45 6.87 -1.58 -11.82
CA ASP A 45 6.71 -0.22 -12.36
C ASP A 45 6.64 0.79 -11.20
N TYR A 46 7.82 1.30 -10.79
CA TYR A 46 7.92 2.26 -9.70
C TYR A 46 7.19 3.58 -9.98
N PRO A 47 7.30 4.20 -11.18
CA PRO A 47 6.56 5.41 -11.52
C PRO A 47 5.04 5.25 -11.38
N LEU A 48 4.48 4.13 -11.83
CA LEU A 48 3.05 3.84 -11.67
C LEU A 48 2.69 3.64 -10.20
N PHE A 49 3.52 2.91 -9.44
CA PHE A 49 3.34 2.73 -8.01
C PHE A 49 3.33 4.06 -7.26
N GLN A 50 4.32 4.93 -7.51
CA GLN A 50 4.44 6.25 -6.90
C GLN A 50 3.25 7.16 -7.22
N LYS A 51 2.66 7.03 -8.42
CA LYS A 51 1.48 7.77 -8.84
C LYS A 51 0.22 7.36 -8.04
N ARG A 52 0.16 6.10 -7.56
CA ARG A 52 -1.03 5.50 -6.95
C ARG A 52 -0.89 5.24 -5.45
N VAL A 53 0.29 5.46 -4.87
CA VAL A 53 0.56 5.27 -3.44
C VAL A 53 1.24 6.51 -2.87
N ASP A 54 0.57 7.20 -1.98
CA ASP A 54 1.21 8.24 -1.15
C ASP A 54 2.08 7.55 -0.09
N MET A 55 3.27 7.14 -0.50
CA MET A 55 4.20 6.39 0.35
C MET A 55 4.53 7.14 1.64
N ARG A 56 4.60 8.48 1.59
CA ARG A 56 4.88 9.28 2.78
C ARG A 56 3.78 9.15 3.82
N ARG A 57 2.52 9.25 3.41
CA ARG A 57 1.37 9.08 4.31
C ARG A 57 1.26 7.64 4.81
N VAL A 58 1.41 6.66 3.91
CA VAL A 58 1.34 5.23 4.26
C VAL A 58 2.42 4.87 5.29
N TYR A 59 3.69 5.20 5.04
CA TYR A 59 4.78 4.87 5.96
C TYR A 59 4.73 5.69 7.25
N SER A 60 4.36 6.98 7.18
CA SER A 60 4.19 7.78 8.39
C SER A 60 3.13 7.18 9.32
N SER A 61 1.98 6.77 8.76
CA SER A 61 0.92 6.12 9.53
C SER A 61 1.37 4.75 10.08
N ALA A 62 2.05 3.95 9.27
CA ALA A 62 2.55 2.64 9.70
C ALA A 62 3.56 2.76 10.86
N VAL A 63 4.46 3.75 10.80
CA VAL A 63 5.40 4.04 11.91
C VAL A 63 4.64 4.45 13.17
N ASP A 64 3.57 5.27 13.07
CA ASP A 64 2.75 5.64 14.24
C ASP A 64 2.04 4.43 14.85
N ASP A 65 1.52 3.54 14.04
CA ASP A 65 0.87 2.32 14.51
C ASP A 65 1.87 1.41 15.25
N VAL A 66 3.10 1.22 14.70
CA VAL A 66 4.16 0.45 15.38
C VAL A 66 4.60 1.12 16.67
N LEU A 67 4.76 2.45 16.69
CA LEU A 67 5.09 3.20 17.91
C LEU A 67 4.03 3.04 19.00
N SER A 68 2.75 3.03 18.60
CA SER A 68 1.64 2.79 19.50
C SER A 68 1.70 1.40 20.14
N GLU A 69 1.97 0.36 19.33
CA GLU A 69 2.14 -1.01 19.82
C GLU A 69 3.35 -1.18 20.76
N LEU A 70 4.51 -0.62 20.40
CA LEU A 70 5.70 -0.66 21.24
C LEU A 70 5.51 0.06 22.58
N SER A 71 4.75 1.17 22.55
CA SER A 71 4.43 1.91 23.77
C SER A 71 3.46 1.19 24.68
N ALA A 72 2.54 0.42 24.13
CA ALA A 72 1.55 -0.36 24.86
C ALA A 72 2.17 -1.58 25.60
N ASP A 73 3.25 -2.14 25.08
CA ASP A 73 3.93 -3.32 25.66
C ASP A 73 4.66 -3.03 27.00
N GLY A 74 4.78 -1.76 27.41
CA GLY A 74 5.12 -1.29 28.76
C GLY A 74 6.53 -1.57 29.27
N THR A 75 7.39 -2.28 28.52
CA THR A 75 8.78 -2.54 28.93
C THR A 75 9.66 -1.29 28.78
N ALA A 76 10.67 -1.13 29.63
CA ALA A 76 11.59 -0.01 29.55
C ALA A 76 12.35 0.03 28.19
N GLU A 77 12.67 -1.15 27.67
CA GLU A 77 13.33 -1.35 26.38
C GLU A 77 12.48 -0.86 25.21
N HIS A 78 11.18 -1.26 25.18
CA HIS A 78 10.27 -0.82 24.12
C HIS A 78 9.96 0.68 24.19
N ARG A 79 9.87 1.26 25.39
CA ARG A 79 9.69 2.71 25.55
C ARG A 79 10.89 3.51 25.04
N LEU A 80 12.10 3.03 25.32
CA LEU A 80 13.33 3.66 24.79
C LEU A 80 13.37 3.56 23.26
N ALA A 81 13.10 2.37 22.72
CA ALA A 81 13.04 2.16 21.26
C ALA A 81 11.98 3.06 20.61
N ALA A 82 10.78 3.16 21.18
CA ALA A 82 9.72 4.03 20.69
C ALA A 82 10.14 5.52 20.69
N SER A 83 10.85 5.97 21.75
CA SER A 83 11.35 7.35 21.83
C SER A 83 12.37 7.66 20.72
N LEU A 84 13.30 6.74 20.46
CA LEU A 84 14.29 6.87 19.38
C LEU A 84 13.61 6.89 18.01
N ILE A 85 12.70 5.95 17.74
CA ILE A 85 11.95 5.89 16.48
C ILE A 85 11.14 7.18 16.28
N LYS A 86 10.48 7.68 17.32
CA LYS A 86 9.71 8.93 17.26
C LYS A 86 10.57 10.12 16.86
N GLY A 87 11.78 10.25 17.44
CA GLY A 87 12.72 11.32 17.11
C GLY A 87 13.27 11.25 15.67
N LEU A 88 13.37 10.03 15.11
CA LEU A 88 13.91 9.77 13.78
C LEU A 88 12.83 9.50 12.73
N LYS A 89 11.53 9.65 13.06
CA LYS A 89 10.42 9.27 12.19
C LYS A 89 10.53 9.84 10.76
N PRO A 90 10.81 11.14 10.54
CA PRO A 90 10.91 11.67 9.18
C PRO A 90 12.00 10.97 8.36
N GLN A 91 13.16 10.75 8.97
CA GLN A 91 14.29 10.09 8.31
C GLN A 91 14.02 8.60 8.04
N ILE A 92 13.32 7.92 8.96
CA ILE A 92 12.89 6.53 8.79
C ILE A 92 11.90 6.43 7.63
N VAL A 93 10.94 7.35 7.53
CA VAL A 93 9.97 7.38 6.42
C VAL A 93 10.69 7.59 5.08
N ASP A 94 11.62 8.53 5.02
CA ASP A 94 12.41 8.77 3.80
C ASP A 94 13.25 7.55 3.40
N GLU A 95 13.83 6.83 4.39
CA GLU A 95 14.59 5.61 4.12
C GLU A 95 13.68 4.47 3.63
N LEU A 96 12.48 4.31 4.20
CA LEU A 96 11.50 3.33 3.74
C LEU A 96 11.08 3.59 2.29
N ILE A 97 10.89 4.86 1.90
CA ILE A 97 10.60 5.24 0.52
C ILE A 97 11.77 4.86 -0.39
N ARG A 98 13.02 5.19 -0.02
CA ARG A 98 14.21 4.82 -0.78
C ARG A 98 14.38 3.30 -0.92
N GLN A 99 14.13 2.54 0.15
CA GLN A 99 14.20 1.07 0.08
C GLN A 99 13.13 0.49 -0.84
N THR A 100 11.93 1.07 -0.84
CA THR A 100 10.87 0.66 -1.78
C THR A 100 11.30 0.92 -3.22
N GLU A 101 11.82 2.10 -3.52
CA GLU A 101 12.33 2.43 -4.85
C GLU A 101 13.41 1.45 -5.32
N ARG A 102 14.40 1.16 -4.44
CA ARG A 102 15.48 0.19 -4.73
C ARG A 102 14.93 -1.21 -5.04
N LYS A 103 13.94 -1.68 -4.25
CA LYS A 103 13.29 -2.98 -4.51
C LYS A 103 12.60 -3.04 -5.87
N PHE A 104 11.94 -1.97 -6.27
CA PHE A 104 11.33 -1.89 -7.61
C PHE A 104 12.37 -1.92 -8.72
N LYS A 105 13.51 -1.24 -8.53
CA LYS A 105 14.61 -1.16 -9.51
C LYS A 105 15.55 -2.37 -9.51
N ASN A 106 15.35 -3.35 -8.60
CA ASN A 106 16.29 -4.44 -8.34
C ASN A 106 17.72 -3.96 -8.04
N ASP A 107 17.84 -2.78 -7.42
CA ASP A 107 19.11 -2.20 -7.03
C ASP A 107 19.45 -2.63 -5.60
N GLU A 108 20.33 -3.64 -5.49
CA GLU A 108 20.79 -4.17 -4.19
C GLU A 108 22.01 -3.40 -3.64
N ALA A 109 22.55 -2.44 -4.37
CA ALA A 109 23.68 -1.64 -3.93
C ALA A 109 23.26 -0.72 -2.77
N SER A 110 23.43 -1.21 -1.56
CA SER A 110 23.09 -0.49 -0.33
C SER A 110 24.30 0.32 0.13
N GLU A 111 24.27 1.63 -0.02
CA GLU A 111 25.06 2.49 0.86
C GLU A 111 24.57 2.28 2.29
N LYS A 112 25.46 1.85 3.18
CA LYS A 112 25.14 1.63 4.60
C LYS A 112 24.73 2.96 5.23
N SER A 113 23.43 3.07 5.54
CA SER A 113 22.90 4.24 6.26
C SER A 113 22.94 3.98 7.77
N VAL A 114 23.14 5.03 8.56
CA VAL A 114 23.01 4.97 10.03
C VAL A 114 21.59 4.52 10.43
N LEU A 115 20.62 4.71 9.55
CA LEU A 115 19.22 4.31 9.73
C LEU A 115 18.92 2.84 9.38
N ASP A 116 19.89 2.10 8.82
CA ASP A 116 19.69 0.70 8.44
C ASP A 116 19.21 -0.15 9.60
N GLN A 117 19.75 0.04 10.80
CA GLN A 117 19.36 -0.75 11.97
C GLN A 117 17.94 -0.43 12.45
N PRO A 118 17.54 0.84 12.68
CA PRO A 118 16.16 1.18 13.02
C PRO A 118 15.15 0.71 11.97
N VAL A 119 15.45 0.89 10.69
CA VAL A 119 14.54 0.47 9.60
C VAL A 119 14.45 -1.05 9.50
N LYS A 120 15.57 -1.78 9.62
CA LYS A 120 15.57 -3.25 9.67
C LYS A 120 14.76 -3.77 10.85
N ALA A 121 14.90 -3.17 12.03
CA ALA A 121 14.12 -3.54 13.21
C ALA A 121 12.61 -3.33 12.96
N LEU A 122 12.23 -2.19 12.39
CA LEU A 122 10.84 -1.86 12.08
C LEU A 122 10.26 -2.79 11.01
N THR A 123 10.99 -3.03 9.92
CA THR A 123 10.56 -3.93 8.83
C THR A 123 10.49 -5.39 9.29
N ALA A 124 11.39 -5.82 10.18
CA ALA A 124 11.35 -7.14 10.81
C ALA A 124 10.14 -7.28 11.76
N TYR A 125 9.83 -6.23 12.53
CA TYR A 125 8.66 -6.20 13.41
C TYR A 125 7.36 -6.35 12.62
N VAL A 126 7.21 -5.59 11.55
CA VAL A 126 6.07 -5.73 10.62
C VAL A 126 6.12 -7.05 9.85
N GLY A 127 7.31 -7.65 9.65
CA GLY A 127 7.49 -8.85 8.84
C GLY A 127 7.43 -8.59 7.34
N SER A 128 7.63 -7.35 6.91
CA SER A 128 7.42 -6.93 5.52
C SER A 128 8.30 -7.66 4.49
N SER A 129 9.45 -8.21 4.92
CA SER A 129 10.31 -9.03 4.04
C SER A 129 9.76 -10.42 3.75
N ALA A 130 8.84 -10.92 4.57
CA ALA A 130 8.19 -12.21 4.39
C ALA A 130 6.84 -12.10 3.66
N LEU A 131 6.32 -10.88 3.46
CA LEU A 131 5.02 -10.66 2.85
C LEU A 131 5.13 -10.58 1.33
N SER A 132 4.23 -11.29 0.65
CA SER A 132 4.01 -11.18 -0.80
C SER A 132 2.56 -10.81 -1.09
N LEU A 133 2.36 -9.85 -1.98
CA LEU A 133 1.04 -9.46 -2.47
C LEU A 133 0.48 -10.56 -3.36
N THR A 134 -0.70 -11.07 -3.01
CA THR A 134 -1.40 -12.09 -3.80
C THR A 134 -2.58 -11.52 -4.57
N ASP A 135 -3.36 -10.61 -3.95
CA ASP A 135 -4.55 -10.07 -4.59
C ASP A 135 -4.95 -8.72 -3.98
N ILE A 136 -5.69 -7.92 -4.75
CA ILE A 136 -6.40 -6.71 -4.28
C ILE A 136 -7.88 -6.88 -4.64
N PHE A 137 -8.74 -6.77 -3.65
CA PHE A 137 -10.17 -7.08 -3.78
C PHE A 137 -11.03 -6.16 -2.91
N ASP A 138 -12.35 -6.28 -3.02
CA ASP A 138 -13.35 -5.60 -2.17
C ASP A 138 -13.13 -4.09 -2.08
N VAL A 139 -13.02 -3.45 -3.26
CA VAL A 139 -12.85 -1.99 -3.33
C VAL A 139 -14.21 -1.34 -3.20
N THR A 140 -14.43 -0.64 -2.09
CA THR A 140 -15.66 0.07 -1.77
C THR A 140 -15.38 1.55 -1.56
N GLU A 141 -16.30 2.41 -1.99
CA GLU A 141 -16.22 3.86 -1.81
C GLU A 141 -17.42 4.36 -1.00
N LYS A 142 -17.16 5.19 -0.02
CA LYS A 142 -18.16 5.89 0.77
C LYS A 142 -17.67 7.28 1.15
N ASP A 143 -18.48 8.31 0.89
CA ASP A 143 -18.22 9.69 1.29
C ASP A 143 -16.84 10.23 0.82
N GLY A 144 -16.42 9.85 -0.39
CA GLY A 144 -15.15 10.31 -0.98
C GLY A 144 -13.90 9.60 -0.44
N ILE A 145 -14.07 8.59 0.40
CA ILE A 145 -13.01 7.71 0.90
C ILE A 145 -13.27 6.30 0.37
N ALA A 146 -12.24 5.65 -0.17
CA ALA A 146 -12.36 4.25 -0.55
C ALA A 146 -11.53 3.35 0.35
N THR A 147 -11.96 2.09 0.45
CA THR A 147 -11.21 1.03 1.15
C THR A 147 -11.02 -0.13 0.19
N ALA A 148 -9.80 -0.65 0.13
CA ALA A 148 -9.46 -1.85 -0.64
C ALA A 148 -8.93 -2.93 0.31
N GLY A 149 -9.33 -4.19 0.10
CA GLY A 149 -8.74 -5.35 0.74
C GLY A 149 -7.49 -5.78 -0.03
N ILE A 150 -6.36 -5.94 0.66
CA ILE A 150 -5.11 -6.45 0.09
C ILE A 150 -4.79 -7.79 0.74
N LYS A 151 -4.80 -8.85 -0.05
CA LYS A 151 -4.40 -10.19 0.41
C LYS A 151 -2.88 -10.34 0.32
N LEU A 152 -2.29 -10.67 1.46
CA LEU A 152 -0.85 -10.87 1.62
C LEU A 152 -0.58 -12.27 2.14
N HIS A 153 0.40 -12.96 1.55
CA HIS A 153 0.89 -14.23 2.06
C HIS A 153 2.16 -14.00 2.88
N ASP A 154 2.18 -14.41 4.15
CA ASP A 154 3.40 -14.43 4.98
C ASP A 154 4.13 -15.77 4.76
N ASN A 155 5.21 -15.73 3.99
CA ASN A 155 6.01 -16.93 3.65
C ASN A 155 6.69 -17.57 4.87
N LYS A 156 6.87 -16.82 5.97
CA LYS A 156 7.47 -17.33 7.21
C LYS A 156 6.45 -18.10 8.05
N LEU A 157 5.19 -17.64 8.06
CA LEU A 157 4.10 -18.24 8.82
C LEU A 157 3.28 -19.22 7.98
N GLY A 158 3.43 -19.23 6.64
CA GLY A 158 2.61 -19.99 5.73
C GLY A 158 1.13 -19.61 5.79
N LYS A 159 0.82 -18.34 6.07
CA LYS A 159 -0.55 -17.86 6.32
C LYS A 159 -0.87 -16.61 5.49
N ASP A 160 -2.13 -16.53 5.06
CA ASP A 160 -2.67 -15.35 4.41
C ASP A 160 -3.22 -14.35 5.43
N PHE A 161 -2.95 -13.06 5.19
CA PHE A 161 -3.49 -11.93 5.93
C PHE A 161 -4.22 -10.99 4.98
N VAL A 162 -5.16 -10.22 5.51
CA VAL A 162 -5.84 -9.17 4.77
C VAL A 162 -5.54 -7.83 5.41
N TRP A 163 -4.86 -6.96 4.64
CA TRP A 163 -4.76 -5.56 4.99
C TRP A 163 -5.91 -4.77 4.37
N ARG A 164 -6.47 -3.84 5.13
CA ARG A 164 -7.43 -2.87 4.65
C ARG A 164 -6.72 -1.55 4.40
N VAL A 165 -6.73 -1.12 3.14
CA VAL A 165 -6.02 0.08 2.71
C VAL A 165 -7.04 1.16 2.39
N GLN A 166 -6.90 2.29 3.06
CA GLN A 166 -7.64 3.51 2.76
C GLN A 166 -7.05 4.18 1.53
N MET A 167 -7.94 4.64 0.66
CA MET A 167 -7.61 5.39 -0.55
C MET A 167 -8.37 6.71 -0.55
N GLU A 168 -7.69 7.77 -0.97
CA GLU A 168 -8.25 9.11 -1.08
C GLU A 168 -7.83 9.74 -2.41
N LYS A 169 -8.56 10.75 -2.86
CA LYS A 169 -8.13 11.55 -4.02
C LYS A 169 -7.03 12.52 -3.63
N ASP A 170 -5.98 12.54 -4.41
CA ASP A 170 -4.94 13.56 -4.33
C ASP A 170 -5.44 14.92 -4.86
N PRO A 171 -4.65 16.01 -4.76
CA PRO A 171 -5.04 17.32 -5.29
C PRO A 171 -5.31 17.34 -6.80
N SER A 172 -4.82 16.36 -7.56
CA SER A 172 -5.11 16.21 -8.99
C SER A 172 -6.38 15.42 -9.29
N GLY A 173 -7.04 14.90 -8.24
CA GLY A 173 -8.26 14.09 -8.34
C GLY A 173 -8.00 12.60 -8.56
N LEU A 174 -6.75 12.14 -8.50
CA LEU A 174 -6.40 10.74 -8.66
C LEU A 174 -6.54 9.97 -7.34
N TRP A 175 -7.12 8.78 -7.40
CA TRP A 175 -7.18 7.89 -6.25
C TRP A 175 -5.80 7.34 -5.90
N CYS A 176 -5.39 7.52 -4.64
CA CYS A 176 -4.12 7.06 -4.09
C CYS A 176 -4.32 6.33 -2.77
N ALA A 177 -3.56 5.26 -2.53
CA ALA A 177 -3.49 4.61 -1.24
C ALA A 177 -2.78 5.53 -0.24
N THR A 178 -3.37 5.71 0.96
CA THR A 178 -2.88 6.69 1.95
C THR A 178 -2.59 6.08 3.33
N LYS A 179 -3.21 4.94 3.67
CA LYS A 179 -3.07 4.34 4.99
C LYS A 179 -3.46 2.86 4.98
N VAL A 180 -2.79 2.04 5.77
CA VAL A 180 -3.25 0.70 6.17
C VAL A 180 -4.03 0.84 7.47
N ILE A 181 -5.36 0.66 7.44
CA ILE A 181 -6.23 1.01 8.58
C ILE A 181 -6.31 -0.08 9.66
N ASN A 182 -5.93 -1.32 9.35
CA ASN A 182 -5.91 -2.45 10.28
C ASN A 182 -4.51 -3.00 10.55
N LEU A 183 -3.47 -2.16 10.44
CA LEU A 183 -2.08 -2.61 10.64
C LEU A 183 -1.86 -3.12 12.06
N ARG A 184 -2.44 -2.48 13.08
CA ARG A 184 -2.31 -2.90 14.48
C ARG A 184 -2.90 -4.28 14.74
N GLU A 185 -4.11 -4.55 14.23
CA GLU A 185 -4.76 -5.87 14.31
C GLU A 185 -3.87 -6.96 13.68
N TYR A 186 -3.29 -6.67 12.51
CA TYR A 186 -2.35 -7.56 11.86
C TYR A 186 -1.11 -7.83 12.73
N LEU A 187 -0.51 -6.78 13.33
CA LEU A 187 0.68 -6.92 14.16
C LEU A 187 0.41 -7.78 15.40
N GLU A 188 -0.72 -7.59 16.07
CA GLU A 188 -1.15 -8.41 17.20
C GLU A 188 -1.36 -9.89 16.80
N GLU A 189 -2.08 -10.12 15.70
CA GLU A 189 -2.32 -11.47 15.21
C GLU A 189 -1.00 -12.18 14.86
N ARG A 190 -0.12 -11.49 14.13
CA ARG A 190 1.19 -12.01 13.75
C ARG A 190 2.06 -12.34 14.97
N LYS A 191 2.11 -11.44 15.97
CA LYS A 191 2.82 -11.63 17.26
C LYS A 191 2.32 -12.90 17.97
N ASN A 192 1.00 -13.09 18.04
CA ASN A 192 0.39 -14.25 18.68
C ASN A 192 0.73 -15.56 17.96
N LEU A 193 0.76 -15.57 16.63
CA LEU A 193 1.15 -16.74 15.85
C LEU A 193 2.62 -17.09 16.02
N LEU A 194 3.51 -16.10 16.05
CA LEU A 194 4.95 -16.30 16.29
C LEU A 194 5.20 -16.87 17.69
N LYS A 195 4.48 -16.41 18.71
CA LYS A 195 4.57 -16.98 20.06
C LYS A 195 4.13 -18.43 20.11
N LYS A 196 3.01 -18.78 19.45
CA LYS A 196 2.53 -20.18 19.37
C LYS A 196 3.51 -21.09 18.63
N ALA A 197 4.14 -20.60 17.57
CA ALA A 197 5.12 -21.37 16.81
C ALA A 197 6.47 -21.56 17.56
N ALA A 198 6.77 -20.72 18.56
CA ALA A 198 7.97 -20.83 19.39
C ALA A 198 7.78 -21.66 20.66
N THR A 199 6.52 -22.05 20.96
CA THR A 199 6.22 -22.93 22.12
C THR A 199 6.13 -24.38 21.59
N PRO A 200 7.04 -25.28 22.00
CA PRO A 200 7.08 -26.67 21.54
C PRO A 200 5.86 -27.47 22.01
#